data_609f14591fd6e5d42d1a375e596a66f9
#
_entry.id   609f14591fd6e5d42d1a375e596a66f9
#
_cell.length_a   1.000
_cell.length_b   1.000
_cell.length_c   1.000
_cell.angle_alpha   90.00
_cell.angle_beta   90.00
_cell.angle_gamma   90.00
#
_symmetry.space_group_name_H-M   'P 1'
#
loop_
_entity.id
_entity.type
_entity.pdbx_description
1 polymer ?
#
loop_
_entity_poly.entity_id
_entity_poly.type
_entity_poly.pdbx_seq_one_letter_code
_entity_poly.pdbx_strand_id
1 'polypeptide(L)'
;MDKELILEQHIHGAFGVDFNKCSEEDLLWVAEKLCEHNIAAFFPTLVTDSVSNINRQISIIKSAAQKCHRILGIHLEGIFINPEKKGIHNPEHFMGLTVENYKLIEDDFIKIVTLAPELDEGLIEYLHSKGIKVQAGHCIGWGQVDGVTHTFNAMSGINHRKSSTALSALISDEVYTEIIADGVHISDDILKLLFKSKPSDKIILISDALPITNSELREAIFADSKIFYDGKKATSADGTIAGSTMLLDKIIKRLKKLNLYNPIYAENSWNYHNLNPKDFLI
;
A
#
# COMPACT_ATOMS: atom_id res chain seq x y z
N MET A 1 -28.26 -2.05 -8.95
CA MET A 1 -27.12 -2.67 -8.24
C MET A 1 -26.42 -1.53 -7.53
N ASP A 2 -26.39 -1.58 -6.20
CA ASP A 2 -25.68 -0.57 -5.44
C ASP A 2 -24.22 -0.58 -5.86
N LYS A 3 -23.64 0.60 -6.02
CA LYS A 3 -22.22 0.73 -6.36
C LYS A 3 -21.40 0.15 -5.22
N GLU A 4 -20.47 -0.73 -5.55
CA GLU A 4 -19.51 -1.26 -4.58
C GLU A 4 -18.53 -0.15 -4.19
N LEU A 5 -18.58 0.28 -2.95
CA LEU A 5 -17.70 1.33 -2.43
C LEU A 5 -16.36 0.73 -2.01
N ILE A 6 -15.29 1.25 -2.57
CA ILE A 6 -13.93 0.75 -2.38
C ILE A 6 -13.20 1.66 -1.39
N LEU A 7 -12.53 1.06 -0.41
CA LEU A 7 -11.50 1.71 0.39
C LEU A 7 -10.13 1.29 -0.14
N GLU A 8 -9.36 2.26 -0.64
CA GLU A 8 -8.00 2.04 -1.11
C GLU A 8 -7.00 2.41 0.00
N GLN A 9 -6.32 1.40 0.55
CA GLN A 9 -5.40 1.64 1.66
C GLN A 9 -3.92 1.72 1.26
N HIS A 10 -3.61 1.49 -0.03
CA HIS A 10 -2.24 1.50 -0.52
C HIS A 10 -2.17 2.07 -1.95
N ILE A 11 -1.88 3.35 -2.04
CA ILE A 11 -1.79 4.11 -3.30
C ILE A 11 -0.79 5.26 -3.17
N HIS A 12 0.20 5.32 -4.04
CA HIS A 12 1.24 6.37 -4.05
C HIS A 12 0.89 7.58 -4.89
N GLY A 13 -0.11 7.43 -5.74
CA GLY A 13 -0.57 8.49 -6.60
C GLY A 13 -1.35 7.99 -7.80
N ALA A 14 -1.87 8.90 -8.60
CA ALA A 14 -2.55 8.62 -9.86
C ALA A 14 -2.71 9.91 -10.66
N PHE A 15 -3.11 9.80 -11.93
CA PHE A 15 -3.45 10.93 -12.80
C PHE A 15 -2.32 11.96 -12.97
N GLY A 16 -1.07 11.55 -12.80
CA GLY A 16 0.11 12.43 -12.86
C GLY A 16 0.55 13.01 -11.52
N VAL A 17 -0.15 12.73 -10.42
CA VAL A 17 0.11 13.27 -9.08
C VAL A 17 0.83 12.25 -8.21
N ASP A 18 1.95 12.63 -7.62
CA ASP A 18 2.76 11.88 -6.65
C ASP A 18 2.49 12.39 -5.23
N PHE A 19 2.02 11.53 -4.33
CA PHE A 19 1.67 11.95 -2.96
C PHE A 19 2.88 12.35 -2.12
N ASN A 20 4.10 11.96 -2.50
CA ASN A 20 5.32 12.48 -1.87
C ASN A 20 5.67 13.93 -2.30
N LYS A 21 5.00 14.46 -3.33
CA LYS A 21 5.37 15.76 -3.95
C LYS A 21 4.19 16.68 -4.22
N CYS A 22 2.96 16.21 -3.99
CA CYS A 22 1.74 16.94 -4.35
C CYS A 22 1.53 18.19 -3.48
N SER A 23 0.76 19.12 -4.02
CA SER A 23 0.11 20.20 -3.26
C SER A 23 -1.19 19.71 -2.62
N GLU A 24 -1.78 20.52 -1.78
CA GLU A 24 -3.11 20.26 -1.21
C GLU A 24 -4.18 20.19 -2.30
N GLU A 25 -4.12 21.13 -3.26
CA GLU A 25 -5.04 21.19 -4.40
C GLU A 25 -4.96 19.95 -5.28
N ASP A 26 -3.74 19.47 -5.56
CA ASP A 26 -3.52 18.23 -6.31
C ASP A 26 -4.17 17.03 -5.60
N LEU A 27 -3.98 16.92 -4.28
CA LEU A 27 -4.53 15.80 -3.51
C LEU A 27 -6.07 15.85 -3.46
N LEU A 28 -6.67 17.04 -3.30
CA LEU A 28 -8.12 17.21 -3.34
C LEU A 28 -8.68 16.85 -4.72
N TRP A 29 -8.01 17.26 -5.79
CA TRP A 29 -8.39 16.91 -7.15
C TRP A 29 -8.30 15.40 -7.40
N VAL A 30 -7.23 14.73 -6.94
CA VAL A 30 -7.12 13.25 -7.03
C VAL A 30 -8.24 12.58 -6.25
N ALA A 31 -8.59 13.07 -5.04
CA ALA A 31 -9.68 12.53 -4.25
C ALA A 31 -11.04 12.57 -4.99
N GLU A 32 -11.31 13.63 -5.77
CA GLU A 32 -12.49 13.71 -6.64
C GLU A 32 -12.40 12.70 -7.78
N LYS A 33 -11.24 12.60 -8.44
CA LYS A 33 -11.03 11.64 -9.54
C LYS A 33 -11.17 10.19 -9.09
N LEU A 34 -10.69 9.82 -7.92
CA LEU A 34 -10.84 8.48 -7.38
C LEU A 34 -12.31 8.07 -7.20
N CYS A 35 -13.21 9.02 -6.90
CA CYS A 35 -14.65 8.76 -6.81
C CYS A 35 -15.26 8.30 -8.14
N GLU A 36 -14.75 8.78 -9.28
CA GLU A 36 -15.18 8.34 -10.61
C GLU A 36 -14.89 6.84 -10.82
N HIS A 37 -13.95 6.28 -10.03
CA HIS A 37 -13.55 4.87 -9.99
C HIS A 37 -14.17 4.07 -8.82
N ASN A 38 -15.19 4.61 -8.15
CA ASN A 38 -15.85 4.05 -6.96
C ASN A 38 -14.91 3.88 -5.75
N ILE A 39 -13.76 4.53 -5.74
CA ILE A 39 -12.87 4.62 -4.57
C ILE A 39 -13.44 5.71 -3.68
N ALA A 40 -14.19 5.28 -2.66
CA ALA A 40 -14.96 6.16 -1.79
C ALA A 40 -14.11 6.82 -0.72
N ALA A 41 -13.03 6.15 -0.30
CA ALA A 41 -12.06 6.68 0.65
C ALA A 41 -10.68 6.04 0.40
N PHE A 42 -9.62 6.68 0.88
CA PHE A 42 -8.27 6.19 0.67
C PHE A 42 -7.29 6.70 1.73
N PHE A 43 -6.16 6.00 1.83
CA PHE A 43 -4.98 6.41 2.58
C PHE A 43 -3.88 6.79 1.57
N PRO A 44 -3.57 8.08 1.36
CA PRO A 44 -2.37 8.46 0.63
C PRO A 44 -1.15 7.74 1.22
N THR A 45 -0.41 7.02 0.36
CA THR A 45 0.76 6.25 0.77
C THR A 45 2.02 7.05 0.46
N LEU A 46 2.80 7.33 1.50
CA LEU A 46 4.11 7.97 1.38
C LEU A 46 5.18 6.89 1.26
N VAL A 47 5.90 6.89 0.15
CA VAL A 47 7.09 6.05 -0.05
C VAL A 47 8.28 6.65 0.70
N THR A 48 9.32 5.86 0.96
CA THR A 48 10.59 6.30 1.56
C THR A 48 11.09 7.63 0.97
N ASP A 49 11.37 8.59 1.84
CA ASP A 49 11.88 9.91 1.51
C ASP A 49 12.61 10.49 2.73
N SER A 50 13.21 11.67 2.60
CA SER A 50 13.80 12.40 3.71
C SER A 50 12.75 12.71 4.80
N VAL A 51 13.18 12.72 6.07
CA VAL A 51 12.33 13.12 7.22
C VAL A 51 11.67 14.48 6.98
N SER A 52 12.40 15.43 6.40
CA SER A 52 11.87 16.75 6.09
C SER A 52 10.72 16.71 5.08
N ASN A 53 10.86 15.91 4.01
CA ASN A 53 9.81 15.79 2.99
C ASN A 53 8.60 15.04 3.51
N ILE A 54 8.80 13.95 4.27
CA ILE A 54 7.70 13.19 4.92
C ILE A 54 6.89 14.13 5.82
N ASN A 55 7.53 14.89 6.71
CA ASN A 55 6.84 15.84 7.59
C ASN A 55 6.08 16.93 6.82
N ARG A 56 6.66 17.42 5.73
CA ARG A 56 5.99 18.36 4.84
C ARG A 56 4.72 17.77 4.23
N GLN A 57 4.81 16.53 3.71
CA GLN A 57 3.66 15.87 3.10
C GLN A 57 2.59 15.47 4.13
N ILE A 58 2.98 15.02 5.33
CA ILE A 58 2.03 14.83 6.43
C ILE A 58 1.19 16.08 6.66
N SER A 59 1.83 17.25 6.74
CA SER A 59 1.12 18.52 6.94
C SER A 59 0.16 18.87 5.80
N ILE A 60 0.55 18.64 4.55
CA ILE A 60 -0.28 18.87 3.36
C ILE A 60 -1.48 17.91 3.36
N ILE A 61 -1.25 16.62 3.60
CA ILE A 61 -2.31 15.61 3.62
C ILE A 61 -3.31 15.89 4.74
N LYS A 62 -2.84 16.29 5.94
CA LYS A 62 -3.73 16.68 7.05
C LYS A 62 -4.57 17.91 6.69
N SER A 63 -4.01 18.90 6.02
CA SER A 63 -4.76 20.07 5.56
C SER A 63 -5.83 19.69 4.54
N ALA A 64 -5.50 18.84 3.56
CA ALA A 64 -6.47 18.33 2.60
C ALA A 64 -7.60 17.52 3.26
N ALA A 65 -7.27 16.70 4.26
CA ALA A 65 -8.24 15.88 4.98
C ALA A 65 -9.28 16.71 5.75
N GLN A 66 -8.94 17.92 6.20
CA GLN A 66 -9.91 18.84 6.81
C GLN A 66 -10.99 19.29 5.81
N LYS A 67 -10.69 19.24 4.51
CA LYS A 67 -11.59 19.65 3.42
C LYS A 67 -12.24 18.44 2.73
N CYS A 68 -11.65 17.24 2.87
CA CYS A 68 -12.11 16.02 2.22
C CYS A 68 -12.08 14.84 3.19
N HIS A 69 -13.23 14.46 3.73
CA HIS A 69 -13.39 13.35 4.69
C HIS A 69 -13.04 11.97 4.11
N ARG A 70 -12.76 11.86 2.79
CA ARG A 70 -12.35 10.63 2.12
C ARG A 70 -10.87 10.33 2.30
N ILE A 71 -10.08 11.28 2.76
CA ILE A 71 -8.67 11.12 3.13
C ILE A 71 -8.63 10.70 4.59
N LEU A 72 -8.42 9.41 4.85
CA LEU A 72 -8.65 8.81 6.17
C LEU A 72 -7.44 8.85 7.11
N GLY A 73 -6.27 9.10 6.56
CA GLY A 73 -4.99 9.05 7.25
C GLY A 73 -3.87 8.85 6.25
N ILE A 74 -2.72 8.50 6.74
CA ILE A 74 -1.52 8.23 5.94
C ILE A 74 -1.13 6.77 6.11
N HIS A 75 -0.81 6.11 5.00
CA HIS A 75 -0.02 4.90 4.99
C HIS A 75 1.45 5.30 4.77
N LEU A 76 2.30 5.03 5.74
CA LEU A 76 3.74 5.21 5.60
C LEU A 76 4.37 3.90 5.14
N GLU A 77 4.77 3.83 3.88
CA GLU A 77 5.48 2.69 3.34
C GLU A 77 6.96 3.02 3.22
N GLY A 78 7.74 2.49 4.11
CA GLY A 78 9.18 2.65 4.05
C GLY A 78 9.77 3.47 5.16
N ILE A 79 10.98 3.91 4.96
CA ILE A 79 12.10 4.27 5.78
C ILE A 79 12.51 3.17 6.79
N PHE A 80 11.58 2.35 7.29
CA PHE A 80 11.80 1.27 8.27
C PHE A 80 11.81 -0.12 7.62
N ILE A 81 12.45 -0.27 6.47
CA ILE A 81 12.44 -1.47 5.64
C ILE A 81 13.82 -2.12 5.52
N ASN A 82 13.85 -3.38 5.10
CA ASN A 82 15.08 -4.12 4.93
C ASN A 82 15.78 -3.74 3.61
N PRO A 83 17.06 -3.26 3.65
CA PRO A 83 17.80 -2.91 2.44
C PRO A 83 17.92 -4.02 1.41
N GLU A 84 17.91 -5.30 1.82
CA GLU A 84 17.93 -6.45 0.91
C GLU A 84 16.62 -6.60 0.12
N LYS A 85 15.56 -5.95 0.56
CA LYS A 85 14.21 -5.97 -0.03
C LYS A 85 13.71 -4.58 -0.41
N LYS A 86 14.64 -3.68 -0.71
CA LYS A 86 14.35 -2.26 -0.97
C LYS A 86 13.35 -1.99 -2.10
N GLY A 87 13.19 -2.91 -3.07
CA GLY A 87 12.39 -2.61 -4.26
C GLY A 87 12.87 -1.35 -4.95
N ILE A 88 11.96 -0.39 -5.18
CA ILE A 88 12.25 0.92 -5.79
C ILE A 88 12.72 1.97 -4.77
N HIS A 89 12.58 1.72 -3.47
CA HIS A 89 12.89 2.68 -2.42
C HIS A 89 14.36 3.11 -2.42
N ASN A 90 14.61 4.41 -2.16
CA ASN A 90 15.96 4.95 -2.05
C ASN A 90 16.58 4.60 -0.67
N PRO A 91 17.64 3.77 -0.62
CA PRO A 91 18.22 3.33 0.65
C PRO A 91 18.94 4.45 1.42
N GLU A 92 19.22 5.61 0.82
CA GLU A 92 19.84 6.74 1.49
C GLU A 92 18.95 7.32 2.62
N HIS A 93 17.64 7.05 2.57
CA HIS A 93 16.67 7.51 3.56
C HIS A 93 16.25 6.44 4.56
N PHE A 94 16.82 5.22 4.50
CA PHE A 94 16.46 4.16 5.44
C PHE A 94 16.94 4.47 6.86
N MET A 95 16.12 4.10 7.82
CA MET A 95 16.39 4.30 9.23
C MET A 95 16.18 2.99 10.02
N GLY A 96 16.89 2.86 11.14
CA GLY A 96 16.65 1.73 12.07
C GLY A 96 15.23 1.77 12.65
N LEU A 97 14.67 0.59 12.89
CA LEU A 97 13.30 0.42 13.39
C LEU A 97 13.23 0.69 14.90
N THR A 98 13.49 1.91 15.30
CA THR A 98 13.47 2.35 16.69
C THR A 98 12.37 3.40 16.93
N VAL A 99 11.89 3.46 18.16
CA VAL A 99 10.95 4.51 18.59
C VAL A 99 11.54 5.91 18.42
N GLU A 100 12.84 6.06 18.68
CA GLU A 100 13.54 7.35 18.55
C GLU A 100 13.50 7.86 17.11
N ASN A 101 13.77 6.99 16.14
CA ASN A 101 13.71 7.34 14.73
C ASN A 101 12.29 7.65 14.28
N TYR A 102 11.29 6.88 14.73
CA TYR A 102 9.89 7.14 14.40
C TYR A 102 9.41 8.49 14.91
N LYS A 103 9.85 8.91 16.10
CA LYS A 103 9.50 10.22 16.67
C LYS A 103 9.90 11.42 15.81
N LEU A 104 10.83 11.26 14.88
CA LEU A 104 11.20 12.32 13.94
C LEU A 104 10.08 12.64 12.91
N ILE A 105 9.14 11.71 12.73
CA ILE A 105 8.02 11.82 11.78
C ILE A 105 6.69 11.46 12.42
N GLU A 106 6.64 11.25 13.74
CA GLU A 106 5.44 10.84 14.45
C GLU A 106 4.31 11.86 14.26
N ASP A 107 3.18 11.37 13.78
CA ASP A 107 1.95 12.15 13.65
C ASP A 107 0.72 11.26 13.88
N ASP A 108 -0.31 11.81 14.50
CA ASP A 108 -1.57 11.13 14.80
C ASP A 108 -2.38 10.77 13.53
N PHE A 109 -2.03 11.35 12.39
CA PHE A 109 -2.67 11.07 11.11
C PHE A 109 -2.05 9.89 10.36
N ILE A 110 -0.90 9.36 10.81
CA ILE A 110 -0.35 8.09 10.33
C ILE A 110 -1.22 6.96 10.92
N LYS A 111 -1.79 6.13 10.05
CA LYS A 111 -2.70 5.03 10.44
C LYS A 111 -2.15 3.65 10.10
N ILE A 112 -1.28 3.57 9.11
CA ILE A 112 -0.65 2.34 8.67
C ILE A 112 0.85 2.60 8.54
N VAL A 113 1.67 1.68 9.03
CA VAL A 113 3.12 1.68 8.83
C VAL A 113 3.53 0.33 8.27
N THR A 114 4.16 0.34 7.09
CA THR A 114 4.84 -0.82 6.51
C THR A 114 6.31 -0.81 6.92
N LEU A 115 6.76 -1.92 7.50
CA LEU A 115 8.12 -2.07 8.02
C LEU A 115 8.65 -3.51 7.88
N ALA A 116 9.95 -3.70 8.10
CA ALA A 116 10.60 -5.00 8.11
C ALA A 116 10.67 -5.55 9.56
N PRO A 117 9.73 -6.41 9.98
CA PRO A 117 9.57 -6.79 11.38
C PRO A 117 10.77 -7.55 11.97
N GLU A 118 11.59 -8.18 11.13
CA GLU A 118 12.84 -8.83 11.58
C GLU A 118 13.93 -7.87 12.05
N LEU A 119 13.77 -6.57 11.79
CA LEU A 119 14.70 -5.51 12.19
C LEU A 119 14.17 -4.68 13.36
N ASP A 120 13.03 -5.07 13.97
CA ASP A 120 12.37 -4.30 15.01
C ASP A 120 13.19 -4.21 16.30
N GLU A 121 13.30 -3.00 16.83
CA GLU A 121 13.92 -2.68 18.11
C GLU A 121 12.92 -2.03 19.08
N GLY A 122 11.67 -2.55 19.09
CA GLY A 122 10.56 -2.10 19.95
C GLY A 122 9.64 -1.07 19.32
N LEU A 123 9.79 -0.77 18.02
CA LEU A 123 8.92 0.15 17.31
C LEU A 123 7.52 -0.45 17.11
N ILE A 124 7.39 -1.74 16.84
CA ILE A 124 6.10 -2.42 16.62
C ILE A 124 5.18 -2.26 17.84
N GLU A 125 5.67 -2.56 19.03
CA GLU A 125 4.91 -2.40 20.26
C GLU A 125 4.47 -0.95 20.48
N TYR A 126 5.37 0.00 20.18
CA TYR A 126 5.06 1.42 20.27
C TYR A 126 3.96 1.83 19.32
N LEU A 127 4.02 1.43 18.04
CA LEU A 127 2.99 1.73 17.04
C LEU A 127 1.62 1.14 17.44
N HIS A 128 1.58 -0.10 17.91
CA HIS A 128 0.36 -0.72 18.42
C HIS A 128 -0.22 0.06 19.62
N SER A 129 0.63 0.56 20.53
CA SER A 129 0.19 1.38 21.67
C SER A 129 -0.47 2.70 21.24
N LYS A 130 -0.19 3.17 20.02
CA LYS A 130 -0.79 4.34 19.39
C LYS A 130 -2.02 4.01 18.52
N GLY A 131 -2.38 2.72 18.41
CA GLY A 131 -3.49 2.27 17.57
C GLY A 131 -3.18 2.31 16.08
N ILE A 132 -1.89 2.33 15.71
CA ILE A 132 -1.42 2.32 14.31
C ILE A 132 -1.34 0.87 13.84
N LYS A 133 -1.85 0.60 12.65
CA LYS A 133 -1.74 -0.71 12.00
C LYS A 133 -0.33 -0.94 11.48
N VAL A 134 0.26 -2.06 11.86
CA VAL A 134 1.60 -2.46 11.43
C VAL A 134 1.50 -3.53 10.37
N GLN A 135 2.19 -3.32 9.24
CA GLN A 135 2.24 -4.28 8.14
C GLN A 135 3.67 -4.73 7.86
N ALA A 136 3.87 -6.04 7.68
CA ALA A 136 5.13 -6.57 7.19
C ALA A 136 5.26 -6.35 5.68
N GLY A 137 6.27 -5.60 5.27
CA GLY A 137 6.58 -5.36 3.86
C GLY A 137 8.05 -5.02 3.68
N HIS A 138 8.58 -5.20 2.48
CA HIS A 138 10.00 -4.99 2.21
C HIS A 138 10.91 -5.67 3.25
N CYS A 139 10.67 -6.97 3.48
CA CYS A 139 11.19 -7.72 4.61
C CYS A 139 11.56 -9.15 4.24
N ILE A 140 12.33 -9.81 5.11
CA ILE A 140 12.71 -11.22 4.95
C ILE A 140 12.21 -12.11 6.09
N GLY A 141 11.75 -11.51 7.18
CA GLY A 141 11.33 -12.18 8.40
C GLY A 141 9.84 -11.98 8.72
N TRP A 142 9.48 -12.31 9.94
CA TRP A 142 8.12 -12.26 10.45
C TRP A 142 8.10 -11.65 11.86
N GLY A 143 7.00 -11.02 12.26
CA GLY A 143 6.82 -10.41 13.58
C GLY A 143 5.36 -10.28 13.97
N GLN A 144 5.08 -9.56 15.04
CA GLN A 144 3.72 -9.23 15.48
C GLN A 144 3.16 -8.11 14.61
N VAL A 145 2.43 -8.47 13.55
CA VAL A 145 1.89 -7.52 12.58
C VAL A 145 0.39 -7.73 12.38
N ASP A 146 -0.33 -6.67 12.02
CA ASP A 146 -1.75 -6.71 11.69
C ASP A 146 -1.99 -7.17 10.26
N GLY A 147 -1.05 -6.87 9.36
CA GLY A 147 -1.16 -7.15 7.93
C GLY A 147 0.17 -7.39 7.25
N VAL A 148 0.09 -7.74 5.97
CA VAL A 148 1.24 -7.92 5.07
C VAL A 148 1.01 -7.07 3.82
N THR A 149 1.95 -6.18 3.56
CA THR A 149 1.93 -5.26 2.43
C THR A 149 2.23 -6.01 1.14
N HIS A 150 1.46 -5.77 0.06
CA HIS A 150 1.63 -6.31 -1.30
C HIS A 150 2.29 -7.70 -1.35
N THR A 151 1.70 -8.66 -0.66
CA THR A 151 2.23 -10.01 -0.43
C THR A 151 2.82 -10.63 -1.69
N PHE A 152 3.97 -11.29 -1.55
CA PHE A 152 4.92 -11.83 -2.53
C PHE A 152 5.90 -10.81 -3.11
N ASN A 153 5.60 -9.51 -3.10
CA ASN A 153 6.48 -8.48 -3.68
C ASN A 153 7.44 -7.97 -2.62
N ALA A 154 8.69 -7.75 -2.98
CA ALA A 154 9.77 -7.26 -2.12
C ALA A 154 9.85 -7.96 -0.74
N MET A 155 9.67 -9.29 -0.69
CA MET A 155 9.78 -10.08 0.54
C MET A 155 10.40 -11.45 0.29
N SER A 156 10.62 -12.24 1.36
CA SER A 156 11.05 -13.62 1.22
C SER A 156 9.92 -14.50 0.68
N GLY A 157 10.17 -15.16 -0.44
CA GLY A 157 9.21 -16.04 -1.11
C GLY A 157 9.08 -17.43 -0.47
N ILE A 158 8.11 -18.21 -0.92
CA ILE A 158 7.86 -19.57 -0.40
C ILE A 158 9.04 -20.49 -0.71
N ASN A 159 9.58 -21.11 0.32
CA ASN A 159 10.62 -22.13 0.23
C ASN A 159 10.21 -23.36 1.04
N HIS A 160 10.34 -24.56 0.45
CA HIS A 160 9.92 -25.81 1.08
C HIS A 160 10.79 -26.25 2.30
N ARG A 161 11.90 -25.56 2.57
CA ARG A 161 12.84 -25.90 3.66
C ARG A 161 13.01 -24.77 4.68
N LYS A 162 12.44 -23.58 4.44
CA LYS A 162 12.62 -22.41 5.30
C LYS A 162 11.29 -21.67 5.44
N SER A 163 11.03 -21.15 6.62
CA SER A 163 9.98 -20.15 6.81
C SER A 163 10.30 -18.91 5.99
N SER A 164 9.25 -18.19 5.60
CA SER A 164 9.36 -16.96 4.83
C SER A 164 8.16 -16.06 5.09
N THR A 165 8.31 -14.77 4.84
CA THR A 165 7.23 -13.79 5.00
C THR A 165 6.00 -14.20 4.21
N ALA A 166 6.16 -14.53 2.92
CA ALA A 166 5.04 -14.91 2.06
C ALA A 166 4.33 -16.19 2.56
N LEU A 167 5.09 -17.20 3.04
CA LEU A 167 4.47 -18.41 3.60
C LEU A 167 3.72 -18.09 4.90
N SER A 168 4.33 -17.32 5.80
CA SER A 168 3.70 -16.92 7.07
C SER A 168 2.41 -16.12 6.82
N ALA A 169 2.40 -15.24 5.82
CA ALA A 169 1.21 -14.50 5.40
C ALA A 169 0.07 -15.46 4.97
N LEU A 170 0.38 -16.48 4.21
CA LEU A 170 -0.63 -17.44 3.69
C LEU A 170 -1.23 -18.33 4.79
N ILE A 171 -0.41 -18.79 5.75
CA ILE A 171 -0.85 -19.75 6.77
C ILE A 171 -1.40 -19.08 8.04
N SER A 172 -1.23 -17.78 8.21
CA SER A 172 -1.82 -17.03 9.33
C SER A 172 -3.30 -16.80 9.08
N ASP A 173 -4.17 -17.23 9.97
CA ASP A 173 -5.62 -16.98 9.90
C ASP A 173 -6.00 -15.60 10.44
N GLU A 174 -5.12 -14.93 11.19
CA GLU A 174 -5.41 -13.67 11.89
C GLU A 174 -4.95 -12.44 11.10
N VAL A 175 -3.79 -12.53 10.43
CA VAL A 175 -3.12 -11.40 9.77
C VAL A 175 -3.76 -11.13 8.41
N TYR A 176 -4.06 -9.89 8.11
CA TYR A 176 -4.56 -9.49 6.80
C TYR A 176 -3.45 -9.52 5.73
N THR A 177 -3.83 -9.68 4.48
CA THR A 177 -2.90 -9.87 3.36
C THR A 177 -3.29 -8.97 2.20
N GLU A 178 -2.48 -7.95 1.92
CA GLU A 178 -2.67 -7.08 0.75
C GLU A 178 -2.21 -7.76 -0.53
N ILE A 179 -2.98 -7.59 -1.61
CA ILE A 179 -2.74 -8.21 -2.92
C ILE A 179 -2.89 -7.21 -4.06
N ILE A 180 -1.86 -7.12 -4.90
CA ILE A 180 -1.90 -6.42 -6.18
C ILE A 180 -2.27 -7.44 -7.27
N ALA A 181 -3.55 -7.50 -7.64
CA ALA A 181 -4.05 -8.50 -8.61
C ALA A 181 -4.12 -7.95 -10.04
N ASP A 182 -3.13 -7.16 -10.46
CA ASP A 182 -3.07 -6.50 -11.76
C ASP A 182 -2.59 -7.41 -12.92
N GLY A 183 -2.07 -8.61 -12.60
CA GLY A 183 -1.53 -9.56 -13.59
C GLY A 183 -0.10 -9.25 -14.03
N VAL A 184 0.58 -8.37 -13.31
CA VAL A 184 2.00 -8.03 -13.47
C VAL A 184 2.79 -8.46 -12.23
N HIS A 185 2.33 -8.04 -11.05
CA HIS A 185 2.99 -8.30 -9.77
C HIS A 185 2.88 -9.77 -9.33
N ILE A 186 1.73 -10.40 -9.60
CA ILE A 186 1.44 -11.77 -9.20
C ILE A 186 0.80 -12.51 -10.39
N SER A 187 1.26 -13.74 -10.67
CA SER A 187 0.65 -14.59 -11.69
C SER A 187 -0.72 -15.09 -11.25
N ASP A 188 -1.58 -15.41 -12.22
CA ASP A 188 -2.92 -15.94 -11.93
C ASP A 188 -2.90 -17.24 -11.14
N ASP A 189 -1.85 -18.06 -11.28
CA ASP A 189 -1.73 -19.30 -10.53
C ASP A 189 -1.35 -19.05 -9.06
N ILE A 190 -0.53 -18.04 -8.79
CA ILE A 190 -0.23 -17.60 -7.41
C ILE A 190 -1.47 -16.96 -6.78
N LEU A 191 -2.26 -16.19 -7.53
CA LEU A 191 -3.56 -15.68 -7.05
C LEU A 191 -4.50 -16.83 -6.66
N LYS A 192 -4.61 -17.87 -7.50
CA LYS A 192 -5.42 -19.05 -7.20
C LYS A 192 -4.93 -19.81 -5.95
N LEU A 193 -3.61 -19.91 -5.79
CA LEU A 193 -3.01 -20.52 -4.58
C LEU A 193 -3.40 -19.70 -3.35
N LEU A 194 -3.22 -18.39 -3.38
CA LEU A 194 -3.54 -17.50 -2.28
C LEU A 194 -5.02 -17.58 -1.90
N PHE A 195 -5.94 -17.47 -2.86
CA PHE A 195 -7.38 -17.54 -2.61
C PHE A 195 -7.86 -18.91 -2.10
N LYS A 196 -7.07 -19.97 -2.28
CA LYS A 196 -7.34 -21.30 -1.70
C LYS A 196 -6.77 -21.48 -0.30
N SER A 197 -5.68 -20.77 0.01
CA SER A 197 -4.92 -20.98 1.26
C SER A 197 -5.27 -19.96 2.34
N LYS A 198 -5.66 -18.76 1.94
CA LYS A 198 -5.95 -17.65 2.86
C LYS A 198 -7.45 -17.52 3.11
N PRO A 199 -7.92 -17.35 4.36
CA PRO A 199 -9.30 -16.98 4.64
C PRO A 199 -9.74 -15.74 3.85
N SER A 200 -10.90 -15.82 3.19
CA SER A 200 -11.35 -14.77 2.28
C SER A 200 -11.61 -13.42 2.97
N ASP A 201 -11.94 -13.44 4.26
CA ASP A 201 -12.14 -12.25 5.10
C ASP A 201 -10.81 -11.60 5.57
N LYS A 202 -9.68 -12.18 5.20
CA LYS A 202 -8.32 -11.68 5.50
C LYS A 202 -7.55 -11.23 4.26
N ILE A 203 -8.21 -11.12 3.11
CA ILE A 203 -7.60 -10.68 1.86
C ILE A 203 -8.05 -9.27 1.55
N ILE A 204 -7.12 -8.33 1.43
CA ILE A 204 -7.36 -6.95 1.03
C ILE A 204 -6.80 -6.74 -0.38
N LEU A 205 -7.64 -6.27 -1.29
CA LEU A 205 -7.18 -5.84 -2.60
C LEU A 205 -6.67 -4.40 -2.50
N ILE A 206 -5.51 -4.16 -3.08
CA ILE A 206 -4.89 -2.85 -3.19
C ILE A 206 -4.48 -2.56 -4.62
N SER A 207 -4.30 -1.30 -4.95
CA SER A 207 -3.73 -0.95 -6.26
C SER A 207 -2.21 -0.87 -6.22
N ASP A 208 -1.62 -0.31 -5.19
CA ASP A 208 -0.22 0.12 -5.21
C ASP A 208 0.06 1.04 -6.42
N ALA A 209 -0.93 1.89 -6.76
CA ALA A 209 -0.88 2.67 -7.97
C ALA A 209 0.13 3.80 -7.87
N LEU A 210 0.86 4.00 -8.96
CA LEU A 210 1.88 5.02 -9.14
C LEU A 210 1.30 6.32 -9.70
N PRO A 211 1.99 7.45 -9.58
CA PRO A 211 1.59 8.72 -10.20
C PRO A 211 1.27 8.63 -11.69
N ILE A 212 1.95 7.75 -12.42
CA ILE A 212 1.77 7.52 -13.86
C ILE A 212 0.42 6.82 -14.21
N THR A 213 -0.27 6.25 -13.23
CA THR A 213 -1.54 5.53 -13.40
C THR A 213 -2.63 6.47 -13.92
N ASN A 214 -3.36 6.05 -14.97
CA ASN A 214 -4.41 6.86 -15.60
C ASN A 214 -3.95 8.27 -16.02
N SER A 215 -2.70 8.40 -16.46
CA SER A 215 -2.12 9.63 -17.02
C SER A 215 -1.54 9.40 -18.41
N GLU A 216 -1.18 10.48 -19.10
CA GLU A 216 -0.46 10.42 -20.38
C GLU A 216 1.05 10.23 -20.20
N LEU A 217 1.55 10.18 -18.98
CA LEU A 217 2.96 10.04 -18.69
C LEU A 217 3.48 8.67 -19.12
N ARG A 218 4.65 8.67 -19.76
CA ARG A 218 5.41 7.45 -20.11
C ARG A 218 6.64 7.27 -19.26
N GLU A 219 7.02 8.30 -18.52
CA GLU A 219 8.09 8.29 -17.55
C GLU A 219 7.77 9.25 -16.40
N ALA A 220 8.32 8.97 -15.22
CA ALA A 220 8.20 9.83 -14.05
C ALA A 220 9.44 9.64 -13.15
N ILE A 221 9.61 10.53 -12.17
CA ILE A 221 10.51 10.32 -11.03
C ILE A 221 9.67 9.87 -9.85
N PHE A 222 9.93 8.68 -9.34
CA PHE A 222 9.27 8.10 -8.18
C PHE A 222 10.33 7.49 -7.25
N ALA A 223 10.24 7.74 -5.94
CA ALA A 223 11.22 7.31 -4.94
C ALA A 223 12.67 7.64 -5.38
N ASP A 224 12.91 8.85 -5.90
CA ASP A 224 14.17 9.35 -6.47
C ASP A 224 14.70 8.59 -7.68
N SER A 225 13.96 7.63 -8.18
CA SER A 225 14.33 6.84 -9.36
C SER A 225 13.48 7.20 -10.57
N LYS A 226 14.11 7.22 -11.76
CA LYS A 226 13.38 7.36 -13.01
C LYS A 226 12.69 6.04 -13.33
N ILE A 227 11.38 6.08 -13.54
CA ILE A 227 10.55 4.94 -13.93
C ILE A 227 10.02 5.15 -15.35
N PHE A 228 9.82 4.04 -16.06
CA PHE A 228 9.36 4.00 -17.45
C PHE A 228 8.14 3.11 -17.57
N TYR A 229 7.11 3.59 -18.27
CA TYR A 229 5.88 2.84 -18.51
C TYR A 229 5.84 2.33 -19.96
N ASP A 230 5.82 1.02 -20.14
CA ASP A 230 5.80 0.35 -21.45
C ASP A 230 4.41 0.11 -22.04
N GLY A 231 3.35 0.57 -21.36
CA GLY A 231 1.95 0.33 -21.70
C GLY A 231 1.31 -0.79 -20.89
N LYS A 232 2.10 -1.53 -20.07
CA LYS A 232 1.64 -2.63 -19.22
C LYS A 232 2.17 -2.52 -17.79
N LYS A 233 3.44 -2.18 -17.61
CA LYS A 233 4.10 -2.09 -16.31
C LYS A 233 5.02 -0.86 -16.25
N ALA A 234 5.26 -0.37 -15.05
CA ALA A 234 6.24 0.67 -14.78
C ALA A 234 7.46 0.07 -14.09
N THR A 235 8.65 0.32 -14.64
CA THR A 235 9.91 -0.22 -14.14
C THR A 235 10.99 0.86 -14.10
N SER A 236 11.93 0.73 -13.15
CA SER A 236 13.19 1.47 -13.16
C SER A 236 14.11 0.97 -14.28
N ALA A 237 15.23 1.66 -14.46
CA ALA A 237 16.21 1.34 -15.52
C ALA A 237 16.85 -0.06 -15.37
N ASP A 238 16.94 -0.59 -14.14
CA ASP A 238 17.43 -1.94 -13.86
C ASP A 238 16.35 -3.04 -13.99
N GLY A 239 15.11 -2.65 -14.36
CA GLY A 239 13.99 -3.57 -14.56
C GLY A 239 13.17 -3.87 -13.30
N THR A 240 13.48 -3.24 -12.16
CA THR A 240 12.67 -3.37 -10.94
C THR A 240 11.27 -2.78 -11.18
N ILE A 241 10.22 -3.54 -10.88
CA ILE A 241 8.84 -3.05 -10.92
C ILE A 241 8.68 -2.03 -9.79
N ALA A 242 8.15 -0.85 -10.14
CA ALA A 242 8.04 0.26 -9.18
C ALA A 242 6.72 0.29 -8.41
N GLY A 243 5.67 -0.29 -8.99
CA GLY A 243 4.31 -0.34 -8.49
C GLY A 243 3.34 -0.53 -9.65
N SER A 244 2.05 -0.55 -9.37
CA SER A 244 1.04 -0.81 -10.39
C SER A 244 0.68 0.44 -11.21
N THR A 245 0.21 0.18 -12.42
CA THR A 245 -0.35 1.20 -13.33
C THR A 245 -1.87 1.01 -13.52
N MET A 246 -2.51 0.34 -12.57
CA MET A 246 -3.92 -0.01 -12.62
C MET A 246 -4.62 0.41 -11.32
N LEU A 247 -5.69 1.20 -11.41
CA LEU A 247 -6.52 1.52 -10.24
C LEU A 247 -7.33 0.30 -9.77
N LEU A 248 -7.73 0.31 -8.50
CA LEU A 248 -8.36 -0.82 -7.83
C LEU A 248 -9.67 -1.26 -8.48
N ASP A 249 -10.48 -0.34 -9.05
CA ASP A 249 -11.69 -0.69 -9.82
C ASP A 249 -11.38 -1.56 -11.04
N LYS A 250 -10.24 -1.35 -11.68
CA LYS A 250 -9.78 -2.15 -12.83
C LYS A 250 -9.26 -3.52 -12.40
N ILE A 251 -8.56 -3.57 -11.25
CA ILE A 251 -8.12 -4.82 -10.62
C ILE A 251 -9.33 -5.68 -10.28
N ILE A 252 -10.36 -5.11 -9.65
CA ILE A 252 -11.63 -5.81 -9.35
C ILE A 252 -12.30 -6.31 -10.63
N LYS A 253 -12.37 -5.49 -11.67
CA LYS A 253 -12.92 -5.90 -12.97
C LYS A 253 -12.12 -7.05 -13.58
N ARG A 254 -10.79 -7.06 -13.43
CA ARG A 254 -9.93 -8.17 -13.87
C ARG A 254 -10.26 -9.46 -13.11
N LEU A 255 -10.34 -9.42 -11.78
CA LEU A 255 -10.68 -10.58 -10.95
C LEU A 255 -12.08 -11.13 -11.28
N LYS A 256 -13.07 -10.27 -11.54
CA LYS A 256 -14.41 -10.68 -12.00
C LYS A 256 -14.34 -11.44 -13.33
N LYS A 257 -13.52 -10.99 -14.29
CA LYS A 257 -13.31 -11.70 -15.57
C LYS A 257 -12.65 -13.06 -15.42
N LEU A 258 -11.79 -13.21 -14.41
CA LEU A 258 -11.12 -14.48 -14.10
C LEU A 258 -11.96 -15.43 -13.23
N ASN A 259 -13.17 -15.03 -12.81
CA ASN A 259 -14.01 -15.72 -11.83
C ASN A 259 -13.28 -15.98 -10.49
N LEU A 260 -12.44 -15.05 -10.07
CA LEU A 260 -11.66 -15.10 -8.82
C LEU A 260 -12.12 -14.04 -7.81
N TYR A 261 -13.07 -13.19 -8.16
CA TYR A 261 -13.56 -12.13 -7.29
C TYR A 261 -14.57 -12.65 -6.27
N ASN A 262 -14.39 -12.23 -5.01
CA ASN A 262 -15.38 -12.37 -3.95
C ASN A 262 -15.71 -10.97 -3.42
N PRO A 263 -17.00 -10.58 -3.30
CA PRO A 263 -17.38 -9.25 -2.78
C PRO A 263 -16.77 -8.89 -1.43
N ILE A 264 -16.52 -9.86 -0.57
CA ILE A 264 -15.88 -9.65 0.74
C ILE A 264 -14.52 -8.95 0.63
N TYR A 265 -13.80 -9.10 -0.49
CA TYR A 265 -12.50 -8.45 -0.69
C TYR A 265 -12.59 -6.92 -0.73
N ALA A 266 -13.73 -6.35 -1.18
CA ALA A 266 -13.97 -4.92 -1.12
C ALA A 266 -14.41 -4.45 0.29
N GLU A 267 -14.93 -5.36 1.11
CA GLU A 267 -15.34 -5.06 2.48
C GLU A 267 -14.18 -5.15 3.48
N ASN A 268 -13.18 -5.97 3.17
CA ASN A 268 -12.10 -6.29 4.10
C ASN A 268 -11.25 -5.08 4.51
N SER A 269 -10.98 -4.14 3.59
CA SER A 269 -10.26 -2.91 3.94
C SER A 269 -11.06 -2.03 4.91
N TRP A 270 -12.38 -1.94 4.73
CA TRP A 270 -13.26 -1.24 5.69
C TRP A 270 -13.24 -1.91 7.07
N ASN A 271 -13.36 -3.25 7.10
CA ASN A 271 -13.31 -4.04 8.32
C ASN A 271 -11.95 -3.93 9.03
N TYR A 272 -10.86 -3.93 8.28
CA TYR A 272 -9.50 -3.78 8.82
C TYR A 272 -9.32 -2.47 9.60
N HIS A 273 -9.99 -1.42 9.15
CA HIS A 273 -9.97 -0.10 9.78
C HIS A 273 -11.16 0.18 10.71
N ASN A 274 -12.07 -0.78 10.91
CA ASN A 274 -13.32 -0.61 11.67
C ASN A 274 -14.17 0.57 11.17
N LEU A 275 -14.27 0.74 9.85
CA LEU A 275 -15.02 1.80 9.19
C LEU A 275 -16.29 1.26 8.54
N ASN A 276 -17.34 2.11 8.49
CA ASN A 276 -18.57 1.77 7.81
C ASN A 276 -18.59 2.44 6.42
N PRO A 277 -18.64 1.66 5.31
CA PRO A 277 -18.66 2.24 3.96
C PRO A 277 -19.83 3.20 3.71
N LYS A 278 -20.94 3.06 4.46
CA LYS A 278 -22.12 3.94 4.31
C LYS A 278 -21.86 5.38 4.72
N ASP A 279 -20.80 5.63 5.49
CA ASP A 279 -20.42 6.99 5.91
C ASP A 279 -19.69 7.73 4.76
N PHE A 280 -19.37 7.04 3.66
CA PHE A 280 -18.60 7.52 2.51
C PHE A 280 -19.39 7.40 1.19
N LEU A 281 -20.69 7.57 1.21
CA LEU A 281 -21.51 7.52 -0.01
C LEU A 281 -21.07 8.59 -1.01
N ILE A 282 -20.93 8.19 -2.29
CA ILE A 282 -20.47 9.01 -3.43
C ILE A 282 -21.71 9.52 -4.20
#